data_aeb419f5609db620eea800e640a995f3
#
_entry.id   aeb419f5609db620eea800e640a995f3
#
_cell.length_a   1.000
_cell.length_b   1.000
_cell.length_c   1.000
_cell.angle_alpha   90.00
_cell.angle_beta   90.00
_cell.angle_gamma   90.00
#
_symmetry.space_group_name_H-M   'P 1'
#
loop_
_entity.id
_entity.type
_entity.pdbx_description
1 polymer ?
#
loop_
_entity_poly.entity_id
_entity_poly.type
_entity_poly.pdbx_seq_one_letter_code
_entity_poly.pdbx_strand_id
1 'polypeptide(L)'
;MLAKRIIPCLDVTGGRVVKGVNFLELRDAGDPVEIAARYNDQGADELTFLDITATSDGRDLILHIIEAVASQVFIPLTVGGGVRTVEDVRRLLNAGADKTSFNSAALANAQVIDDASAKYGAQCIVVAIDAKRRSDGDALIRGAGWDVYSHGGRKNTGLDAVAWATEMARRGAGEILLTSMDRDGTKAGFDLALTRAVSDAVGVPVIASGGVGTLDHLADGIQIGGADAVLAASIFHYGEYTVQQAKQAMAARGIPVRL
;
A
#
# COMPACT_ATOMS: atom_id res chain seq x y z
N MET A 1 9.64 -17.89 12.42
CA MET A 1 8.56 -16.92 12.10
C MET A 1 9.15 -15.90 11.15
N LEU A 2 8.46 -15.52 10.08
CA LEU A 2 8.96 -14.47 9.16
C LEU A 2 8.94 -13.10 9.85
N ALA A 3 9.97 -12.27 9.59
CA ALA A 3 10.02 -10.91 10.09
C ALA A 3 8.89 -10.08 9.47
N LYS A 4 8.24 -9.26 10.28
CA LYS A 4 7.22 -8.31 9.84
C LYS A 4 7.90 -7.07 9.25
N ARG A 5 7.28 -6.46 8.24
CA ARG A 5 7.87 -5.37 7.46
C ARG A 5 7.27 -4.01 7.83
N ILE A 6 8.11 -2.98 7.85
CA ILE A 6 7.70 -1.58 7.91
C ILE A 6 7.98 -0.95 6.55
N ILE A 7 6.94 -0.42 5.94
CA ILE A 7 6.94 0.09 4.56
C ILE A 7 6.58 1.58 4.56
N PRO A 8 7.54 2.49 4.42
CA PRO A 8 7.23 3.88 4.12
C PRO A 8 6.54 4.02 2.76
N CYS A 9 5.50 4.86 2.69
CA CYS A 9 4.78 5.15 1.45
C CYS A 9 5.05 6.59 1.01
N LEU A 10 5.39 6.76 -0.27
CA LEU A 10 5.60 8.05 -0.91
C LEU A 10 4.50 8.27 -1.95
N ASP A 11 3.57 9.19 -1.64
CA ASP A 11 2.61 9.69 -2.62
C ASP A 11 3.33 10.69 -3.52
N VAL A 12 3.35 10.45 -4.83
CA VAL A 12 4.10 11.26 -5.80
C VAL A 12 3.14 11.95 -6.76
N THR A 13 3.38 13.22 -7.03
CA THR A 13 2.70 14.00 -8.07
C THR A 13 3.65 15.02 -8.67
N GLY A 14 3.62 15.17 -10.00
CA GLY A 14 4.49 16.12 -10.70
C GLY A 14 5.97 15.99 -10.37
N GLY A 15 6.44 14.79 -10.05
CA GLY A 15 7.85 14.53 -9.71
C GLY A 15 8.24 14.84 -8.27
N ARG A 16 7.30 15.18 -7.40
CA ARG A 16 7.53 15.52 -5.99
C ARG A 16 6.77 14.59 -5.06
N VAL A 17 7.35 14.27 -3.92
CA VAL A 17 6.62 13.61 -2.84
C VAL A 17 5.68 14.59 -2.19
N VAL A 18 4.44 14.21 -2.02
CA VAL A 18 3.41 15.03 -1.40
C VAL A 18 2.69 14.25 -0.30
N LYS A 19 2.07 14.98 0.62
CA LYS A 19 1.18 14.39 1.61
C LYS A 19 0.01 15.32 1.88
N GLY A 20 -1.19 14.74 1.93
CA GLY A 20 -2.42 15.40 2.30
C GLY A 20 -3.28 14.49 3.19
N VAL A 21 -4.38 15.04 3.69
CA VAL A 21 -5.43 14.28 4.38
C VAL A 21 -6.49 13.91 3.35
N ASN A 22 -6.84 12.64 3.22
CA ASN A 22 -7.80 12.14 2.22
C ASN A 22 -7.50 12.64 0.78
N PHE A 23 -6.22 12.73 0.40
CA PHE A 23 -5.74 13.27 -0.89
C PHE A 23 -6.13 14.74 -1.15
N LEU A 24 -6.48 15.48 -0.11
CA LEU A 24 -6.76 16.93 -0.17
C LEU A 24 -5.64 17.71 0.51
N GLU A 25 -5.53 19.02 0.15
CA GLU A 25 -4.51 19.94 0.70
C GLU A 25 -3.09 19.37 0.66
N LEU A 26 -2.68 18.88 -0.52
CA LEU A 26 -1.36 18.28 -0.72
C LEU A 26 -0.25 19.28 -0.38
N ARG A 27 0.65 18.88 0.52
CA ARG A 27 1.87 19.61 0.86
C ARG A 27 3.08 18.90 0.28
N ASP A 28 4.00 19.64 -0.30
CA ASP A 28 5.28 19.12 -0.77
C ASP A 28 6.09 18.58 0.43
N ALA A 29 6.54 17.35 0.34
CA ALA A 29 7.37 16.69 1.35
C ALA A 29 8.84 16.53 0.91
N GLY A 30 9.16 16.83 -0.36
CA GLY A 30 10.53 16.86 -0.86
C GLY A 30 10.80 16.03 -2.12
N ASP A 31 12.08 15.84 -2.41
CA ASP A 31 12.55 15.04 -3.53
C ASP A 31 12.39 13.55 -3.25
N PRO A 32 11.78 12.76 -4.16
CA PRO A 32 11.54 11.33 -3.96
C PRO A 32 12.82 10.51 -3.82
N VAL A 33 13.90 10.86 -4.49
CA VAL A 33 15.18 10.13 -4.44
C VAL A 33 15.85 10.32 -3.08
N GLU A 34 15.91 11.57 -2.59
CA GLU A 34 16.48 11.90 -1.28
C GLU A 34 15.70 11.25 -0.14
N ILE A 35 14.36 11.26 -0.24
CA ILE A 35 13.48 10.65 0.77
C ILE A 35 13.64 9.13 0.77
N ALA A 36 13.69 8.50 -0.40
CA ALA A 36 13.89 7.06 -0.53
C ALA A 36 15.24 6.61 0.04
N ALA A 37 16.34 7.32 -0.29
CA ALA A 37 17.66 7.06 0.27
C ALA A 37 17.66 7.17 1.80
N ARG A 38 17.02 8.21 2.35
CA ARG A 38 16.89 8.37 3.80
C ARG A 38 16.15 7.19 4.46
N TYR A 39 15.08 6.66 3.86
CA TYR A 39 14.38 5.51 4.41
C TYR A 39 15.18 4.22 4.29
N ASN A 40 15.92 4.04 3.19
CA ASN A 40 16.88 2.95 3.05
C ASN A 40 17.91 2.98 4.19
N ASP A 41 18.52 4.14 4.47
CA ASP A 41 19.50 4.31 5.54
C ASP A 41 18.92 4.12 6.94
N GLN A 42 17.62 4.42 7.13
CA GLN A 42 16.89 4.15 8.37
C GLN A 42 16.49 2.68 8.52
N GLY A 43 16.80 1.83 7.54
CA GLY A 43 16.52 0.40 7.56
C GLY A 43 15.08 0.05 7.30
N ALA A 44 14.35 0.78 6.43
CA ALA A 44 13.05 0.35 5.94
C ALA A 44 13.16 -1.04 5.29
N ASP A 45 12.10 -1.83 5.41
CA ASP A 45 12.11 -3.19 4.84
C ASP A 45 11.73 -3.20 3.36
N GLU A 46 10.99 -2.19 2.92
CA GLU A 46 10.47 -1.99 1.57
C GLU A 46 10.04 -0.53 1.41
N LEU A 47 9.93 -0.04 0.19
CA LEU A 47 9.33 1.27 -0.13
C LEU A 47 8.13 1.08 -1.05
N THR A 48 7.12 1.93 -0.87
CA THR A 48 5.99 2.02 -1.81
C THR A 48 5.91 3.42 -2.39
N PHE A 49 5.86 3.50 -3.72
CA PHE A 49 5.59 4.71 -4.47
C PHE A 49 4.20 4.64 -5.08
N LEU A 50 3.37 5.65 -4.82
CA LEU A 50 2.04 5.78 -5.41
C LEU A 50 1.96 7.06 -6.24
N ASP A 51 1.90 6.93 -7.56
CA ASP A 51 1.58 8.05 -8.45
C ASP A 51 0.08 8.37 -8.33
N ILE A 52 -0.23 9.43 -7.60
CA ILE A 52 -1.63 9.84 -7.33
C ILE A 52 -2.24 10.68 -8.45
N THR A 53 -1.45 11.06 -9.46
CA THR A 53 -1.90 11.90 -10.60
C THR A 53 -1.71 11.22 -11.95
N ALA A 54 -1.52 9.91 -11.99
CA ALA A 54 -1.19 9.14 -13.18
C ALA A 54 -2.07 9.49 -14.40
N THR A 55 -1.70 10.56 -15.11
CA THR A 55 -2.19 10.91 -16.44
C THR A 55 -1.28 10.29 -17.50
N SER A 56 -1.71 10.28 -18.77
CA SER A 56 -0.89 9.78 -19.88
C SER A 56 0.47 10.48 -19.98
N ASP A 57 0.50 11.78 -19.69
CA ASP A 57 1.69 12.63 -19.85
C ASP A 57 2.66 12.54 -18.66
N GLY A 58 2.21 12.07 -17.50
CA GLY A 58 3.04 11.89 -16.30
C GLY A 58 3.80 10.55 -16.26
N ARG A 59 3.50 9.59 -17.14
CA ARG A 59 4.06 8.23 -17.05
C ARG A 59 5.57 8.17 -17.29
N ASP A 60 6.10 8.96 -18.20
CA ASP A 60 7.54 8.94 -18.46
C ASP A 60 8.31 9.60 -17.32
N LEU A 61 7.72 10.62 -16.67
CA LEU A 61 8.31 11.26 -15.49
C LEU A 61 8.45 10.26 -14.33
N ILE A 62 7.43 9.45 -14.05
CA ILE A 62 7.51 8.47 -12.94
C ILE A 62 8.56 7.39 -13.24
N LEU A 63 8.73 6.95 -14.48
CA LEU A 63 9.78 5.98 -14.86
C LEU A 63 11.18 6.50 -14.54
N HIS A 64 11.49 7.73 -14.89
CA HIS A 64 12.79 8.35 -14.57
C HIS A 64 13.02 8.48 -13.07
N ILE A 65 11.96 8.78 -12.29
CA ILE A 65 12.07 8.81 -10.83
C ILE A 65 12.36 7.40 -10.28
N ILE A 66 11.67 6.38 -10.79
CA ILE A 66 11.89 4.99 -10.37
C ILE A 66 13.33 4.56 -10.69
N GLU A 67 13.84 4.85 -11.88
CA GLU A 67 15.22 4.57 -12.28
C GLU A 67 16.22 5.27 -11.33
N ALA A 68 16.00 6.54 -11.03
CA ALA A 68 16.83 7.30 -10.11
C ALA A 68 16.81 6.74 -8.69
N VAL A 69 15.63 6.39 -8.18
CA VAL A 69 15.45 5.77 -6.84
C VAL A 69 16.10 4.40 -6.81
N ALA A 70 15.83 3.53 -7.79
CA ALA A 70 16.38 2.18 -7.85
C ALA A 70 17.92 2.16 -7.93
N SER A 71 18.53 3.25 -8.41
CA SER A 71 20.00 3.40 -8.40
C SER A 71 20.58 3.75 -7.03
N GLN A 72 19.77 4.19 -6.07
CA GLN A 72 20.18 4.67 -4.75
C GLN A 72 19.70 3.80 -3.58
N VAL A 73 18.67 2.98 -3.77
CA VAL A 73 18.12 2.14 -2.71
C VAL A 73 18.28 0.66 -3.03
N PHE A 74 18.45 -0.16 -1.97
CA PHE A 74 18.71 -1.59 -2.08
C PHE A 74 17.66 -2.43 -1.36
N ILE A 75 16.53 -1.82 -1.02
CA ILE A 75 15.34 -2.47 -0.46
C ILE A 75 14.27 -2.56 -1.54
N PRO A 76 13.37 -3.57 -1.48
CA PRO A 76 12.34 -3.75 -2.49
C PRO A 76 11.50 -2.49 -2.70
N LEU A 77 11.21 -2.19 -3.97
CA LEU A 77 10.43 -1.04 -4.40
C LEU A 77 9.12 -1.50 -5.03
N THR A 78 8.00 -1.16 -4.40
CA THR A 78 6.66 -1.33 -4.96
C THR A 78 6.18 -0.04 -5.60
N VAL A 79 5.72 -0.11 -6.85
CA VAL A 79 5.21 1.06 -7.59
C VAL A 79 3.74 0.86 -7.94
N GLY A 80 2.92 1.83 -7.57
CA GLY A 80 1.49 1.88 -7.88
C GLY A 80 1.07 3.22 -8.46
N GLY A 81 -0.21 3.31 -8.82
CA GLY A 81 -0.75 4.48 -9.51
C GLY A 81 -0.69 4.33 -11.04
N GLY A 82 -1.84 4.38 -11.68
CA GLY A 82 -1.96 4.34 -13.14
C GLY A 82 -1.58 3.02 -13.82
N VAL A 83 -1.25 1.96 -13.11
CA VAL A 83 -0.94 0.63 -13.67
C VAL A 83 -2.23 0.01 -14.21
N ARG A 84 -2.27 -0.31 -15.51
CA ARG A 84 -3.50 -0.78 -16.19
C ARG A 84 -3.31 -2.06 -16.99
N THR A 85 -2.11 -2.32 -17.47
CA THR A 85 -1.82 -3.39 -18.40
C THR A 85 -0.58 -4.18 -18.00
N VAL A 86 -0.44 -5.39 -18.55
CA VAL A 86 0.77 -6.21 -18.41
C VAL A 86 2.01 -5.50 -18.97
N GLU A 87 1.83 -4.62 -19.97
CA GLU A 87 2.92 -3.81 -20.51
C GLU A 87 3.38 -2.71 -19.53
N ASP A 88 2.45 -2.11 -18.77
CA ASP A 88 2.83 -1.16 -17.71
C ASP A 88 3.70 -1.86 -16.66
N VAL A 89 3.36 -3.11 -16.28
CA VAL A 89 4.19 -3.93 -15.38
C VAL A 89 5.61 -4.08 -15.94
N ARG A 90 5.74 -4.45 -17.22
CA ARG A 90 7.05 -4.60 -17.86
C ARG A 90 7.88 -3.31 -17.78
N ARG A 91 7.26 -2.17 -18.08
CA ARG A 91 7.95 -0.87 -18.04
C ARG A 91 8.44 -0.52 -16.65
N LEU A 92 7.60 -0.74 -15.62
CA LEU A 92 7.95 -0.46 -14.23
C LEU A 92 9.06 -1.39 -13.70
N LEU A 93 8.97 -2.70 -13.98
CA LEU A 93 10.02 -3.66 -13.62
C LEU A 93 11.35 -3.33 -14.30
N ASN A 94 11.32 -2.96 -15.59
CA ASN A 94 12.51 -2.55 -16.33
C ASN A 94 13.14 -1.25 -15.80
N ALA A 95 12.34 -0.34 -15.24
CA ALA A 95 12.80 0.88 -14.58
C ALA A 95 13.38 0.63 -13.18
N GLY A 96 13.27 -0.58 -12.64
CA GLY A 96 13.86 -0.98 -11.36
C GLY A 96 12.87 -1.21 -10.22
N ALA A 97 11.56 -1.20 -10.50
CA ALA A 97 10.58 -1.66 -9.52
C ALA A 97 10.69 -3.18 -9.30
N ASP A 98 10.54 -3.65 -8.07
CA ASP A 98 10.46 -5.08 -7.74
C ASP A 98 9.02 -5.58 -7.82
N LYS A 99 8.05 -4.70 -7.52
CA LYS A 99 6.63 -5.03 -7.50
C LYS A 99 5.81 -3.90 -8.12
N THR A 100 4.66 -4.26 -8.65
CA THR A 100 3.68 -3.31 -9.20
C THR A 100 2.34 -3.48 -8.53
N SER A 101 1.66 -2.35 -8.25
CA SER A 101 0.39 -2.34 -7.54
C SER A 101 -0.76 -1.95 -8.46
N PHE A 102 -1.75 -2.83 -8.55
CA PHE A 102 -3.01 -2.63 -9.25
C PHE A 102 -4.11 -2.22 -8.29
N ASN A 103 -4.98 -1.29 -8.69
CA ASN A 103 -6.19 -0.91 -7.98
C ASN A 103 -7.38 -0.87 -8.97
N SER A 104 -7.77 0.31 -9.45
CA SER A 104 -8.95 0.49 -10.33
C SER A 104 -8.91 -0.33 -11.60
N ALA A 105 -7.74 -0.64 -12.14
CA ALA A 105 -7.60 -1.49 -13.33
C ALA A 105 -8.03 -2.94 -13.07
N ALA A 106 -7.69 -3.50 -11.91
CA ALA A 106 -8.14 -4.82 -11.50
C ALA A 106 -9.66 -4.86 -11.30
N LEU A 107 -10.25 -3.78 -10.77
CA LEU A 107 -11.71 -3.64 -10.63
C LEU A 107 -12.42 -3.54 -11.99
N ALA A 108 -11.79 -2.92 -12.98
CA ALA A 108 -12.32 -2.82 -14.34
C ALA A 108 -12.20 -4.13 -15.12
N ASN A 109 -11.08 -4.84 -14.94
CA ASN A 109 -10.81 -6.12 -15.59
C ASN A 109 -9.85 -6.95 -14.73
N ALA A 110 -10.41 -7.86 -13.93
CA ALA A 110 -9.63 -8.71 -13.04
C ALA A 110 -8.67 -9.68 -13.76
N GLN A 111 -8.91 -9.97 -15.06
CA GLN A 111 -8.04 -10.82 -15.87
C GLN A 111 -6.62 -10.28 -15.96
N VAL A 112 -6.41 -8.97 -15.81
CA VAL A 112 -5.06 -8.38 -15.81
C VAL A 112 -4.16 -8.94 -14.70
N ILE A 113 -4.73 -9.38 -13.58
CA ILE A 113 -3.98 -9.99 -12.48
C ILE A 113 -3.51 -11.40 -12.87
N ASP A 114 -4.38 -12.22 -13.48
CA ASP A 114 -4.01 -13.53 -14.00
C ASP A 114 -2.88 -13.41 -15.03
N ASP A 115 -3.04 -12.51 -16.01
CA ASP A 115 -2.09 -12.32 -17.10
C ASP A 115 -0.73 -11.80 -16.60
N ALA A 116 -0.75 -10.84 -15.66
CA ALA A 116 0.47 -10.27 -15.08
C ALA A 116 1.20 -11.30 -14.19
N SER A 117 0.48 -12.03 -13.34
CA SER A 117 1.09 -13.03 -12.47
C SER A 117 1.62 -14.23 -13.24
N ALA A 118 0.92 -14.68 -14.29
CA ALA A 118 1.40 -15.75 -15.17
C ALA A 118 2.71 -15.37 -15.90
N LYS A 119 2.88 -14.08 -16.22
CA LYS A 119 4.04 -13.60 -16.99
C LYS A 119 5.25 -13.27 -16.13
N TYR A 120 5.02 -12.63 -14.96
CA TYR A 120 6.09 -12.09 -14.12
C TYR A 120 6.21 -12.77 -12.76
N GLY A 121 5.27 -13.65 -12.40
CA GLY A 121 5.17 -14.28 -11.09
C GLY A 121 4.33 -13.48 -10.10
N ALA A 122 3.65 -14.19 -9.22
CA ALA A 122 2.78 -13.58 -8.20
C ALA A 122 3.54 -12.58 -7.30
N GLN A 123 4.82 -12.86 -7.00
CA GLN A 123 5.66 -12.02 -6.13
C GLN A 123 5.84 -10.59 -6.63
N CYS A 124 5.62 -10.32 -7.94
CA CYS A 124 5.70 -8.98 -8.52
C CYS A 124 4.36 -8.24 -8.50
N ILE A 125 3.26 -8.90 -8.10
CA ILE A 125 1.91 -8.36 -8.23
C ILE A 125 1.31 -8.07 -6.86
N VAL A 126 1.07 -6.80 -6.60
CA VAL A 126 0.33 -6.31 -5.43
C VAL A 126 -1.06 -5.85 -5.88
N VAL A 127 -2.10 -6.19 -5.15
CA VAL A 127 -3.43 -5.60 -5.38
C VAL A 127 -3.75 -4.65 -4.23
N ALA A 128 -3.91 -3.37 -4.55
CA ALA A 128 -4.34 -2.35 -3.61
C ALA A 128 -5.87 -2.32 -3.54
N ILE A 129 -6.40 -2.30 -2.32
CA ILE A 129 -7.82 -2.28 -2.03
C ILE A 129 -8.12 -1.12 -1.11
N ASP A 130 -8.87 -0.13 -1.61
CA ASP A 130 -9.41 0.95 -0.80
C ASP A 130 -10.78 0.50 -0.28
N ALA A 131 -10.88 0.26 1.03
CA ALA A 131 -12.06 -0.28 1.66
C ALA A 131 -12.69 0.74 2.61
N LYS A 132 -14.02 0.80 2.60
CA LYS A 132 -14.81 1.65 3.50
C LYS A 132 -15.93 0.86 4.13
N ARG A 133 -16.18 1.08 5.42
CA ARG A 133 -17.26 0.45 6.17
C ARG A 133 -18.61 0.80 5.53
N ARG A 134 -19.48 -0.19 5.39
CA ARG A 134 -20.84 0.01 4.91
C ARG A 134 -21.61 0.96 5.81
N SER A 135 -22.45 1.81 5.22
CA SER A 135 -23.42 2.61 5.97
C SER A 135 -24.42 1.70 6.70
N ASP A 136 -25.07 2.21 7.74
CA ASP A 136 -26.07 1.43 8.48
C ASP A 136 -27.19 0.93 7.56
N GLY A 137 -27.60 1.74 6.57
CA GLY A 137 -28.61 1.35 5.58
C GLY A 137 -28.17 0.19 4.69
N ASP A 138 -26.95 0.24 4.18
CA ASP A 138 -26.38 -0.86 3.37
C ASP A 138 -26.12 -2.10 4.23
N ALA A 139 -25.71 -1.93 5.48
CA ALA A 139 -25.50 -3.02 6.42
C ALA A 139 -26.78 -3.77 6.76
N LEU A 140 -27.92 -3.10 6.83
CA LEU A 140 -29.22 -3.75 7.02
C LEU A 140 -29.61 -4.66 5.85
N ILE A 141 -29.19 -4.32 4.63
CA ILE A 141 -29.55 -5.06 3.41
C ILE A 141 -28.51 -6.17 3.11
N ARG A 142 -27.21 -5.87 3.28
CA ARG A 142 -26.09 -6.71 2.81
C ARG A 142 -25.26 -7.30 3.95
N GLY A 143 -25.63 -7.02 5.20
CA GLY A 143 -24.82 -7.33 6.38
C GLY A 143 -23.70 -6.31 6.64
N ALA A 144 -23.19 -6.31 7.87
CA ALA A 144 -22.04 -5.49 8.24
C ALA A 144 -20.80 -5.92 7.42
N GLY A 145 -19.91 -4.97 7.13
CA GLY A 145 -18.70 -5.23 6.36
C GLY A 145 -18.14 -3.98 5.71
N TRP A 146 -17.30 -4.18 4.70
CA TRP A 146 -16.63 -3.10 3.97
C TRP A 146 -16.84 -3.27 2.48
N ASP A 147 -17.08 -2.18 1.80
CA ASP A 147 -17.13 -2.12 0.35
C ASP A 147 -15.84 -1.60 -0.24
N VAL A 148 -15.46 -2.14 -1.41
CA VAL A 148 -14.33 -1.68 -2.20
C VAL A 148 -14.70 -0.40 -2.94
N TYR A 149 -13.77 0.55 -2.93
CA TYR A 149 -13.88 1.82 -3.67
C TYR A 149 -12.84 1.88 -4.79
N SER A 150 -13.17 2.62 -5.83
CA SER A 150 -12.31 2.88 -6.98
C SER A 150 -12.09 4.38 -7.18
N HIS A 151 -11.18 4.73 -8.13
CA HIS A 151 -10.88 6.12 -8.51
C HIS A 151 -10.44 6.99 -7.32
N GLY A 152 -9.50 6.46 -6.50
CA GLY A 152 -9.02 7.20 -5.31
C GLY A 152 -10.12 7.42 -4.28
N GLY A 153 -10.93 6.41 -4.02
CA GLY A 153 -11.99 6.43 -2.99
C GLY A 153 -13.28 7.14 -3.40
N ARG A 154 -13.43 7.55 -4.66
CA ARG A 154 -14.58 8.37 -5.11
C ARG A 154 -15.81 7.56 -5.49
N LYS A 155 -15.66 6.30 -5.88
CA LYS A 155 -16.76 5.47 -6.40
C LYS A 155 -16.87 4.16 -5.63
N ASN A 156 -17.98 3.97 -4.92
CA ASN A 156 -18.33 2.66 -4.35
C ASN A 156 -18.60 1.68 -5.48
N THR A 157 -17.97 0.51 -5.45
CA THR A 157 -18.13 -0.55 -6.45
C THR A 157 -19.26 -1.52 -6.11
N GLY A 158 -19.70 -1.53 -4.85
CA GLY A 158 -20.62 -2.53 -4.31
C GLY A 158 -20.00 -3.91 -4.06
N LEU A 159 -18.71 -4.09 -4.31
CA LEU A 159 -17.99 -5.34 -4.02
C LEU A 159 -17.62 -5.39 -2.53
N ASP A 160 -17.77 -6.56 -1.92
CA ASP A 160 -17.30 -6.83 -0.57
C ASP A 160 -15.76 -6.90 -0.55
N ALA A 161 -15.11 -6.19 0.38
CA ALA A 161 -13.66 -6.09 0.42
C ALA A 161 -12.96 -7.42 0.73
N VAL A 162 -13.54 -8.25 1.60
CA VAL A 162 -12.98 -9.57 1.95
C VAL A 162 -13.11 -10.54 0.78
N ALA A 163 -14.27 -10.57 0.14
CA ALA A 163 -14.51 -11.40 -1.04
C ALA A 163 -13.59 -10.97 -2.20
N TRP A 164 -13.41 -9.66 -2.40
CA TRP A 164 -12.53 -9.14 -3.44
C TRP A 164 -11.06 -9.48 -3.18
N ALA A 165 -10.57 -9.35 -1.96
CA ALA A 165 -9.21 -9.74 -1.60
C ALA A 165 -8.97 -11.23 -1.85
N THR A 166 -9.93 -12.09 -1.48
CA THR A 166 -9.87 -13.54 -1.73
C THR A 166 -9.81 -13.85 -3.22
N GLU A 167 -10.63 -13.19 -4.03
CA GLU A 167 -10.61 -13.37 -5.49
C GLU A 167 -9.29 -12.90 -6.11
N MET A 168 -8.73 -11.78 -5.66
CA MET A 168 -7.44 -11.29 -6.15
C MET A 168 -6.28 -12.22 -5.80
N ALA A 169 -6.25 -12.74 -4.58
CA ALA A 169 -5.27 -13.75 -4.16
C ALA A 169 -5.39 -15.03 -5.02
N ARG A 170 -6.62 -15.50 -5.29
CA ARG A 170 -6.87 -16.65 -6.15
C ARG A 170 -6.40 -16.42 -7.61
N ARG A 171 -6.48 -15.19 -8.12
CA ARG A 171 -6.02 -14.79 -9.46
C ARG A 171 -4.52 -14.61 -9.58
N GLY A 172 -3.78 -14.69 -8.47
CA GLY A 172 -2.34 -14.62 -8.46
C GLY A 172 -1.75 -13.30 -7.97
N ALA A 173 -2.52 -12.49 -7.23
CA ALA A 173 -1.92 -11.44 -6.42
C ALA A 173 -0.98 -12.06 -5.39
N GLY A 174 0.26 -11.59 -5.31
CA GLY A 174 1.25 -12.05 -4.33
C GLY A 174 1.14 -11.34 -3.00
N GLU A 175 0.52 -10.15 -2.96
CA GLU A 175 0.27 -9.38 -1.75
C GLU A 175 -1.01 -8.53 -1.89
N ILE A 176 -1.66 -8.25 -0.77
CA ILE A 176 -2.79 -7.31 -0.68
C ILE A 176 -2.36 -6.07 0.11
N LEU A 177 -2.41 -4.90 -0.53
CA LEU A 177 -2.25 -3.60 0.13
C LEU A 177 -3.65 -3.08 0.50
N LEU A 178 -3.99 -3.16 1.79
CA LEU A 178 -5.33 -2.88 2.29
C LEU A 178 -5.38 -1.53 3.00
N THR A 179 -6.05 -0.55 2.39
CA THR A 179 -6.23 0.78 2.96
C THR A 179 -7.66 0.96 3.49
N SER A 180 -7.77 1.27 4.78
CA SER A 180 -9.04 1.71 5.35
C SER A 180 -9.25 3.20 5.08
N MET A 181 -10.25 3.53 4.27
CA MET A 181 -10.64 4.91 3.98
C MET A 181 -11.24 5.61 5.22
N ASP A 182 -11.83 4.85 6.15
CA ASP A 182 -12.36 5.40 7.39
C ASP A 182 -11.27 5.84 8.36
N ARG A 183 -10.05 5.30 8.19
CA ARG A 183 -8.91 5.57 9.05
C ARG A 183 -7.84 6.44 8.40
N ASP A 184 -7.74 6.45 7.07
CA ASP A 184 -6.68 7.18 6.39
C ASP A 184 -6.68 8.68 6.74
N GLY A 185 -5.50 9.17 7.12
CA GLY A 185 -5.29 10.56 7.57
C GLY A 185 -5.75 10.88 8.99
N THR A 186 -6.47 9.98 9.69
CA THR A 186 -7.06 10.28 11.02
C THR A 186 -6.08 10.18 12.18
N LYS A 187 -4.95 9.50 12.02
CA LYS A 187 -4.00 9.15 13.10
C LYS A 187 -4.61 8.33 14.26
N ALA A 188 -5.78 7.72 14.05
CA ALA A 188 -6.52 6.96 15.08
C ALA A 188 -6.23 5.44 15.08
N GLY A 189 -5.20 5.00 14.36
CA GLY A 189 -4.83 3.60 14.18
C GLY A 189 -5.51 2.94 13.00
N PHE A 190 -5.02 1.76 12.62
CA PHE A 190 -5.60 0.94 11.54
C PHE A 190 -7.04 0.52 11.84
N ASP A 191 -7.83 0.21 10.82
CA ASP A 191 -9.06 -0.58 10.99
C ASP A 191 -8.68 -2.04 11.25
N LEU A 192 -8.48 -2.37 12.53
CA LEU A 192 -8.00 -3.69 12.95
C LEU A 192 -9.00 -4.80 12.61
N ALA A 193 -10.31 -4.49 12.63
CA ALA A 193 -11.35 -5.45 12.26
C ALA A 193 -11.33 -5.77 10.76
N LEU A 194 -11.19 -4.76 9.91
CA LEU A 194 -11.01 -4.93 8.47
C LEU A 194 -9.74 -5.72 8.16
N THR A 195 -8.61 -5.32 8.76
CA THR A 195 -7.31 -5.96 8.55
C THR A 195 -7.36 -7.43 8.93
N ARG A 196 -7.94 -7.76 10.10
CA ARG A 196 -8.10 -9.13 10.57
C ARG A 196 -8.99 -9.95 9.62
N ALA A 197 -10.15 -9.40 9.22
CA ALA A 197 -11.08 -10.10 8.35
C ALA A 197 -10.44 -10.47 7.00
N VAL A 198 -9.62 -9.60 6.43
CA VAL A 198 -8.90 -9.89 5.18
C VAL A 198 -7.73 -10.85 5.44
N SER A 199 -6.93 -10.64 6.49
CA SER A 199 -5.76 -11.49 6.80
C SER A 199 -6.17 -12.94 7.07
N ASP A 200 -7.33 -13.16 7.70
CA ASP A 200 -7.83 -14.52 7.96
C ASP A 200 -8.44 -15.18 6.70
N ALA A 201 -8.82 -14.39 5.69
CA ALA A 201 -9.47 -14.89 4.49
C ALA A 201 -8.52 -15.21 3.33
N VAL A 202 -7.28 -14.67 3.34
CA VAL A 202 -6.33 -14.84 2.24
C VAL A 202 -5.08 -15.60 2.69
N GLY A 203 -4.46 -16.34 1.75
CA GLY A 203 -3.21 -17.06 1.98
C GLY A 203 -1.95 -16.28 1.56
N VAL A 204 -2.09 -15.00 1.18
CA VAL A 204 -1.00 -14.12 0.77
C VAL A 204 -0.78 -13.02 1.82
N PRO A 205 0.43 -12.44 1.91
CA PRO A 205 0.70 -11.35 2.83
C PRO A 205 -0.27 -10.17 2.69
N VAL A 206 -0.69 -9.62 3.82
CA VAL A 206 -1.53 -8.41 3.89
C VAL A 206 -0.70 -7.26 4.47
N ILE A 207 -0.71 -6.13 3.76
CA ILE A 207 -0.08 -4.88 4.16
C ILE A 207 -1.19 -3.96 4.68
N ALA A 208 -1.18 -3.66 5.99
CA ALA A 208 -2.14 -2.73 6.59
C ALA A 208 -1.78 -1.28 6.28
N SER A 209 -2.75 -0.49 5.83
CA SER A 209 -2.59 0.92 5.45
C SER A 209 -3.75 1.78 5.96
N GLY A 210 -3.44 3.05 6.26
CA GLY A 210 -4.39 4.07 6.68
C GLY A 210 -4.59 4.17 8.20
N GLY A 211 -4.31 5.36 8.76
CA GLY A 211 -4.63 5.71 10.14
C GLY A 211 -3.48 5.69 11.16
N VAL A 212 -2.26 5.39 10.75
CA VAL A 212 -1.12 5.36 11.67
C VAL A 212 -0.82 6.75 12.25
N GLY A 213 -0.78 6.85 13.58
CA GLY A 213 -0.43 8.08 14.30
C GLY A 213 0.60 7.86 15.41
N THR A 214 0.77 6.62 15.88
CA THR A 214 1.74 6.27 16.93
C THR A 214 2.46 4.97 16.61
N LEU A 215 3.54 4.69 17.32
CA LEU A 215 4.30 3.43 17.18
C LEU A 215 3.47 2.21 17.63
N ASP A 216 2.60 2.38 18.62
CA ASP A 216 1.70 1.31 19.07
C ASP A 216 0.73 0.88 17.97
N HIS A 217 0.24 1.80 17.16
CA HIS A 217 -0.63 1.47 16.03
C HIS A 217 0.02 0.49 15.04
N LEU A 218 1.35 0.62 14.81
CA LEU A 218 2.08 -0.31 13.95
C LEU A 218 2.06 -1.73 14.52
N ALA A 219 2.33 -1.84 15.82
CA ALA A 219 2.33 -3.13 16.50
C ALA A 219 0.92 -3.76 16.56
N ASP A 220 -0.13 -2.95 16.79
CA ASP A 220 -1.53 -3.40 16.80
C ASP A 220 -1.97 -3.93 15.42
N GLY A 221 -1.54 -3.29 14.33
CA GLY A 221 -1.78 -3.76 12.97
C GLY A 221 -1.28 -5.19 12.74
N ILE A 222 -0.14 -5.54 13.33
CA ILE A 222 0.43 -6.89 13.27
C ILE A 222 -0.26 -7.84 14.26
N GLN A 223 -0.29 -7.49 15.56
CA GLN A 223 -0.71 -8.42 16.62
C GLN A 223 -2.22 -8.63 16.62
N ILE A 224 -2.99 -7.57 16.46
CA ILE A 224 -4.45 -7.61 16.49
C ILE A 224 -5.00 -7.74 15.07
N GLY A 225 -4.53 -6.92 14.14
CA GLY A 225 -4.96 -6.94 12.74
C GLY A 225 -4.50 -8.16 11.96
N GLY A 226 -3.43 -8.84 12.39
CA GLY A 226 -2.89 -10.02 11.70
C GLY A 226 -2.11 -9.71 10.43
N ALA A 227 -1.77 -8.46 10.19
CA ALA A 227 -1.03 -8.06 9.00
C ALA A 227 0.39 -8.64 8.97
N ASP A 228 0.96 -8.78 7.78
CA ASP A 228 2.35 -9.20 7.56
C ASP A 228 3.30 -8.01 7.37
N ALA A 229 2.74 -6.87 7.04
CA ALA A 229 3.45 -5.61 6.94
C ALA A 229 2.54 -4.44 7.34
N VAL A 230 3.16 -3.34 7.70
CA VAL A 230 2.49 -2.07 8.02
C VAL A 230 3.04 -0.97 7.14
N LEU A 231 2.15 -0.22 6.50
CA LEU A 231 2.49 0.90 5.64
C LEU A 231 2.12 2.21 6.33
N ALA A 232 3.05 3.14 6.36
CA ALA A 232 2.84 4.46 6.93
C ALA A 232 3.56 5.55 6.13
N ALA A 233 3.01 6.76 6.13
CA ALA A 233 3.53 7.90 5.42
C ALA A 233 3.83 9.08 6.36
N SER A 234 2.80 9.74 6.89
CA SER A 234 2.91 11.03 7.58
C SER A 234 3.84 11.01 8.79
N ILE A 235 3.78 9.96 9.62
CA ILE A 235 4.61 9.85 10.82
C ILE A 235 6.12 9.82 10.50
N PHE A 236 6.48 9.29 9.31
CA PHE A 236 7.85 9.24 8.83
C PHE A 236 8.24 10.49 8.03
N HIS A 237 7.34 11.00 7.17
CA HIS A 237 7.62 12.18 6.35
C HIS A 237 7.85 13.44 7.19
N TYR A 238 7.05 13.63 8.24
CA TYR A 238 7.18 14.78 9.13
C TYR A 238 8.18 14.59 10.26
N GLY A 239 8.90 13.44 10.27
CA GLY A 239 9.94 13.16 11.27
C GLY A 239 9.39 13.00 12.69
N GLU A 240 8.09 12.66 12.84
CA GLU A 240 7.51 12.36 14.15
C GLU A 240 8.19 11.13 14.75
N TYR A 241 8.51 10.15 13.89
CA TYR A 241 9.26 8.94 14.24
C TYR A 241 10.20 8.54 13.07
N THR A 242 11.29 7.82 13.42
CA THR A 242 12.13 7.14 12.44
C THR A 242 11.66 5.69 12.23
N VAL A 243 12.04 5.09 11.09
CA VAL A 243 11.78 3.65 10.85
C VAL A 243 12.46 2.79 11.90
N GLN A 244 13.67 3.18 12.33
CA GLN A 244 14.41 2.47 13.38
C GLN A 244 13.67 2.49 14.72
N GLN A 245 13.11 3.64 15.15
CA GLN A 245 12.27 3.73 16.36
C GLN A 245 11.03 2.84 16.25
N ALA A 246 10.40 2.79 15.06
CA ALA A 246 9.26 1.93 14.82
C ALA A 246 9.62 0.44 14.96
N LYS A 247 10.74 0.01 14.40
CA LYS A 247 11.25 -1.36 14.55
C LYS A 247 11.58 -1.71 16.01
N GLN A 248 12.23 -0.80 16.74
CA GLN A 248 12.53 -0.99 18.15
C GLN A 248 11.25 -1.14 18.99
N ALA A 249 10.24 -0.30 18.76
CA ALA A 249 8.97 -0.39 19.45
C ALA A 249 8.22 -1.72 19.15
N MET A 250 8.22 -2.16 17.90
CA MET A 250 7.64 -3.45 17.52
C MET A 250 8.40 -4.62 18.15
N ALA A 251 9.75 -4.59 18.13
CA ALA A 251 10.59 -5.61 18.78
C ALA A 251 10.34 -5.68 20.29
N ALA A 252 10.19 -4.54 20.97
CA ALA A 252 9.88 -4.48 22.39
C ALA A 252 8.53 -5.13 22.74
N ARG A 253 7.59 -5.18 21.77
CA ARG A 253 6.31 -5.91 21.90
C ARG A 253 6.40 -7.38 21.44
N GLY A 254 7.61 -7.91 21.19
CA GLY A 254 7.84 -9.30 20.80
C GLY A 254 7.51 -9.60 19.33
N ILE A 255 7.36 -8.59 18.49
CA ILE A 255 7.14 -8.77 17.05
C ILE A 255 8.49 -8.98 16.37
N PRO A 256 8.66 -10.07 15.59
CA PRO A 256 9.91 -10.28 14.85
C PRO A 256 10.05 -9.25 13.75
N VAL A 257 11.10 -8.43 13.81
CA VAL A 257 11.50 -7.43 12.82
C VAL A 257 12.99 -7.57 12.52
N ARG A 258 13.43 -7.03 11.40
CA ARG A 258 14.85 -6.86 11.06
C ARG A 258 15.34 -5.54 11.64
N LEU A 259 16.23 -5.57 12.62
CA LEU A 259 16.86 -4.39 13.24
C LEU A 259 18.10 -3.98 12.46
#